data_12e6a9b41414325aaa902ece8d68e0a1
#
_entry.id   12e6a9b41414325aaa902ece8d68e0a1
#
_cell.length_a   1.000
_cell.length_b   1.000
_cell.length_c   1.000
_cell.angle_alpha   90.00
_cell.angle_beta   90.00
_cell.angle_gamma   90.00
#
_symmetry.space_group_name_H-M   'P 1'
#
loop_
_entity.id
_entity.type
_entity.pdbx_description
1 polymer ?
#
loop_
_entity_poly.entity_id
_entity_poly.type
_entity_poly.pdbx_seq_one_letter_code
_entity_poly.pdbx_strand_id
1 'polypeptide(L)'
;MPWQARAAIFLKASELLRGPRRAEVNASTMLNQSKTCHQAEIDSACELIDFWRFNADYARQIYEDMQPPISPSSMWNSSEVRPLEGFVFSVTPFNFSSIAANLPSSAAIMGNVGVWKPSRNSYVSNYRLMRLMMDAGLPAGVINFVPGRAAVVGDTCLQHRELAGIHFTGSTRVFRQMWRDVANNLENMKSYPRIVGETGGKDFIVAHPDCDRQALLVAMLRGGFEFQGQKCSAASRVYVPHSVWEAIKDDYIAEVNKITVGDVADFGNFLGAVMDKKA
;
A
#
# COMPACT_ATOMS: atom_id res chain seq x y z
N MET A 1 21.28 -4.72 -14.05
CA MET A 1 21.47 -3.49 -13.25
C MET A 1 21.78 -3.88 -11.81
N PRO A 2 22.87 -3.40 -11.22
CA PRO A 2 23.21 -3.66 -9.81
C PRO A 2 22.10 -3.20 -8.88
N TRP A 3 21.97 -3.82 -7.70
CA TRP A 3 20.91 -3.47 -6.77
C TRP A 3 20.99 -2.02 -6.26
N GLN A 4 22.20 -1.50 -6.08
CA GLN A 4 22.43 -0.11 -5.69
C GLN A 4 21.86 0.88 -6.72
N ALA A 5 22.03 0.59 -8.01
CA ALA A 5 21.48 1.43 -9.07
C ALA A 5 19.94 1.36 -9.13
N ARG A 6 19.36 0.19 -8.81
CA ARG A 6 17.89 0.05 -8.68
C ARG A 6 17.37 0.83 -7.46
N ALA A 7 18.02 0.70 -6.31
CA ALA A 7 17.69 1.46 -5.11
C ALA A 7 17.78 2.99 -5.33
N ALA A 8 18.81 3.45 -6.04
CA ALA A 8 18.99 4.86 -6.35
C ALA A 8 17.82 5.48 -7.14
N ILE A 9 17.18 4.71 -8.02
CA ILE A 9 15.98 5.17 -8.74
C ILE A 9 14.85 5.50 -7.76
N PHE A 10 14.57 4.62 -6.79
CA PHE A 10 13.48 4.83 -5.83
C PHE A 10 13.83 5.87 -4.77
N LEU A 11 15.10 6.01 -4.39
CA LEU A 11 15.55 7.14 -3.56
C LEU A 11 15.36 8.47 -4.31
N LYS A 12 15.68 8.53 -5.60
CA LYS A 12 15.39 9.73 -6.43
C LYS A 12 13.89 9.96 -6.56
N ALA A 13 13.08 8.91 -6.72
CA ALA A 13 11.62 9.03 -6.74
C ALA A 13 11.10 9.61 -5.42
N SER A 14 11.64 9.20 -4.28
CA SER A 14 11.28 9.76 -2.98
C SER A 14 11.61 11.26 -2.89
N GLU A 15 12.74 11.71 -3.43
CA GLU A 15 13.10 13.13 -3.44
C GLU A 15 12.22 13.95 -4.40
N LEU A 16 11.85 13.41 -5.55
CA LEU A 16 10.89 14.06 -6.46
C LEU A 16 9.53 14.20 -5.78
N LEU A 17 9.07 13.17 -5.07
CA LEU A 17 7.81 13.20 -4.34
C LEU A 17 7.88 14.14 -3.13
N ARG A 18 8.99 14.16 -2.39
CA ARG A 18 9.19 15.07 -1.26
C ARG A 18 9.15 16.54 -1.67
N GLY A 19 9.60 16.86 -2.86
CA GLY A 19 9.75 18.21 -3.39
C GLY A 19 8.77 18.55 -4.52
N PRO A 20 9.24 18.60 -5.79
CA PRO A 20 8.51 19.23 -6.88
C PRO A 20 7.21 18.53 -7.29
N ARG A 21 7.04 17.24 -6.96
CA ARG A 21 5.84 16.48 -7.33
C ARG A 21 4.82 16.30 -6.19
N ARG A 22 5.12 16.82 -4.99
CA ARG A 22 4.29 16.60 -3.80
C ARG A 22 2.86 17.13 -3.96
N ALA A 23 2.73 18.38 -4.35
CA ALA A 23 1.42 19.01 -4.52
C ALA A 23 0.58 18.33 -5.63
N GLU A 24 1.21 17.96 -6.75
CA GLU A 24 0.54 17.26 -7.86
C GLU A 24 0.01 15.89 -7.43
N VAL A 25 0.81 15.12 -6.70
CA VAL A 25 0.42 13.77 -6.23
C VAL A 25 -0.68 13.88 -5.18
N ASN A 26 -0.57 14.80 -4.22
CA ASN A 26 -1.61 15.04 -3.22
C ASN A 26 -2.92 15.47 -3.87
N ALA A 27 -2.91 16.46 -4.76
CA ALA A 27 -4.10 16.90 -5.46
C ALA A 27 -4.76 15.78 -6.27
N SER A 28 -3.96 14.96 -6.96
CA SER A 28 -4.48 13.81 -7.71
C SER A 28 -5.11 12.76 -6.79
N THR A 29 -4.57 12.55 -5.61
CA THR A 29 -5.11 11.64 -4.59
C THR A 29 -6.40 12.19 -4.00
N MET A 30 -6.44 13.48 -3.65
CA MET A 30 -7.63 14.16 -3.16
C MET A 30 -8.81 13.99 -4.13
N LEU A 31 -8.61 14.37 -5.38
CA LEU A 31 -9.66 14.37 -6.39
C LEU A 31 -10.08 12.98 -6.86
N ASN A 32 -9.13 12.04 -6.92
CA ASN A 32 -9.42 10.69 -7.43
C ASN A 32 -9.93 9.73 -6.35
N GLN A 33 -9.52 9.92 -5.10
CA GLN A 33 -9.86 9.04 -3.99
C GLN A 33 -10.77 9.69 -2.94
N SER A 34 -11.21 10.93 -3.18
CA SER A 34 -12.02 11.68 -2.20
C SER A 34 -11.36 11.77 -0.81
N LYS A 35 -10.05 12.00 -0.79
CA LYS A 35 -9.27 12.23 0.43
C LYS A 35 -9.12 13.70 0.71
N THR A 36 -9.18 14.09 1.98
CA THR A 36 -8.82 15.44 2.39
C THR A 36 -7.34 15.70 2.13
N CYS A 37 -6.92 16.97 2.12
CA CYS A 37 -5.53 17.35 1.94
C CYS A 37 -4.61 16.65 2.96
N HIS A 38 -5.03 16.60 4.23
CA HIS A 38 -4.31 15.95 5.31
C HIS A 38 -4.13 14.45 5.08
N GLN A 39 -5.20 13.76 4.68
CA GLN A 39 -5.15 12.32 4.38
C GLN A 39 -4.32 12.00 3.13
N ALA A 40 -4.41 12.83 2.08
CA ALA A 40 -3.60 12.67 0.90
C ALA A 40 -2.10 12.84 1.20
N GLU A 41 -1.77 13.81 2.06
CA GLU A 41 -0.40 14.05 2.51
C GLU A 41 0.18 12.83 3.24
N ILE A 42 -0.58 12.23 4.16
CA ILE A 42 -0.13 11.07 4.94
C ILE A 42 -0.11 9.83 4.05
N ASP A 43 -1.27 9.46 3.49
CA ASP A 43 -1.54 8.16 2.87
C ASP A 43 -1.02 8.05 1.41
N SER A 44 -0.46 9.13 0.86
CA SER A 44 0.09 9.17 -0.49
C SER A 44 1.54 9.63 -0.50
N ALA A 45 1.82 10.86 -0.06
CA ALA A 45 3.16 11.42 -0.17
C ALA A 45 4.11 10.91 0.92
N CYS A 46 3.79 11.14 2.20
CA CYS A 46 4.69 10.84 3.31
C CYS A 46 5.00 9.35 3.39
N GLU A 47 3.97 8.51 3.42
CA GLU A 47 4.11 7.07 3.55
C GLU A 47 4.88 6.45 2.37
N LEU A 48 4.65 6.91 1.13
CA LEU A 48 5.38 6.39 -0.03
C LEU A 48 6.85 6.80 -0.03
N ILE A 49 7.16 8.04 0.41
CA ILE A 49 8.55 8.48 0.60
C ILE A 49 9.26 7.54 1.56
N ASP A 50 8.62 7.19 2.67
CA ASP A 50 9.18 6.30 3.67
C ASP A 50 9.31 4.88 3.14
N PHE A 51 8.30 4.33 2.47
CA PHE A 51 8.41 3.02 1.82
C PHE A 51 9.62 2.93 0.91
N TRP A 52 9.84 3.90 0.02
CA TRP A 52 10.97 3.83 -0.91
C TRP A 52 12.32 3.95 -0.21
N ARG A 53 12.42 4.74 0.85
CA ARG A 53 13.64 4.89 1.65
C ARG A 53 13.94 3.62 2.44
N PHE A 54 12.94 3.09 3.15
CA PHE A 54 13.08 1.86 3.91
C PHE A 54 13.33 0.65 3.00
N ASN A 55 12.65 0.54 1.86
CA ASN A 55 12.88 -0.54 0.91
C ASN A 55 14.31 -0.53 0.35
N ALA A 56 14.91 0.64 0.16
CA ALA A 56 16.31 0.75 -0.26
C ALA A 56 17.26 0.19 0.83
N ASP A 57 16.99 0.49 2.10
CA ASP A 57 17.77 -0.07 3.20
C ASP A 57 17.51 -1.57 3.42
N TYR A 58 16.27 -2.01 3.34
CA TYR A 58 15.95 -3.45 3.41
C TYR A 58 16.60 -4.24 2.27
N ALA A 59 16.64 -3.68 1.06
CA ALA A 59 17.37 -4.30 -0.04
C ALA A 59 18.86 -4.42 0.29
N ARG A 60 19.49 -3.37 0.85
CA ARG A 60 20.89 -3.41 1.33
C ARG A 60 21.08 -4.54 2.34
N GLN A 61 20.23 -4.64 3.34
CA GLN A 61 20.30 -5.69 4.36
C GLN A 61 20.21 -7.09 3.73
N ILE A 62 19.31 -7.30 2.77
CA ILE A 62 19.18 -8.61 2.09
C ILE A 62 20.44 -8.94 1.30
N TYR A 63 21.02 -7.97 0.58
CA TYR A 63 22.19 -8.22 -0.27
C TYR A 63 23.50 -8.30 0.50
N GLU A 64 23.66 -7.55 1.58
CA GLU A 64 24.93 -7.39 2.29
C GLU A 64 24.97 -8.13 3.63
N ASP A 65 23.89 -8.03 4.43
CA ASP A 65 23.90 -8.52 5.81
C ASP A 65 23.42 -9.98 5.89
N MET A 66 22.59 -10.44 4.96
CA MET A 66 22.06 -11.81 4.94
C MET A 66 22.99 -12.81 4.23
N GLN A 67 24.28 -12.76 4.57
CA GLN A 67 25.27 -13.69 4.06
C GLN A 67 25.45 -14.87 5.05
N PRO A 68 25.93 -16.04 4.58
CA PRO A 68 26.26 -17.14 5.50
C PRO A 68 27.26 -16.67 6.56
N PRO A 69 26.94 -16.85 7.87
CA PRO A 69 27.76 -16.25 8.95
C PRO A 69 29.10 -16.96 9.14
N ILE A 70 29.27 -18.16 8.61
CA ILE A 70 30.48 -18.98 8.79
C ILE A 70 30.98 -19.50 7.45
N SER A 71 32.26 -19.29 7.22
CA SER A 71 33.03 -20.00 6.19
C SER A 71 34.15 -20.82 6.85
N PRO A 72 34.27 -22.13 6.60
CA PRO A 72 35.41 -22.90 7.07
C PRO A 72 36.74 -22.35 6.52
N SER A 73 37.86 -22.66 7.17
CA SER A 73 39.18 -22.10 6.82
C SER A 73 39.65 -22.37 5.38
N SER A 74 39.10 -23.38 4.72
CA SER A 74 39.44 -23.77 3.34
C SER A 74 38.35 -23.45 2.32
N MET A 75 37.26 -22.79 2.73
CA MET A 75 36.09 -22.52 1.88
C MET A 75 35.55 -21.12 2.07
N TRP A 76 34.88 -20.60 1.04
CA TRP A 76 34.12 -19.35 1.11
C TRP A 76 32.65 -19.65 0.83
N ASN A 77 31.78 -19.37 1.79
CA ASN A 77 30.33 -19.47 1.63
C ASN A 77 29.77 -18.07 1.33
N SER A 78 28.96 -17.96 0.30
CA SER A 78 28.25 -16.73 -0.02
C SER A 78 26.87 -17.03 -0.56
N SER A 79 25.94 -16.08 -0.38
CA SER A 79 24.61 -16.09 -1.00
C SER A 79 24.56 -15.11 -2.15
N GLU A 80 23.97 -15.51 -3.25
CA GLU A 80 23.67 -14.65 -4.38
C GLU A 80 22.16 -14.49 -4.49
N VAL A 81 21.68 -13.22 -4.35
CA VAL A 81 20.27 -12.90 -4.48
C VAL A 81 19.93 -12.66 -5.94
N ARG A 82 19.03 -13.46 -6.48
CA ARG A 82 18.59 -13.41 -7.89
C ARG A 82 17.12 -13.03 -7.98
N PRO A 83 16.71 -12.26 -9.03
CA PRO A 83 15.29 -12.01 -9.29
C PRO A 83 14.57 -13.31 -9.63
N LEU A 84 13.25 -13.31 -9.47
CA LEU A 84 12.40 -14.42 -9.89
C LEU A 84 12.40 -14.54 -11.41
N GLU A 85 12.29 -15.77 -11.90
CA GLU A 85 12.09 -16.03 -13.35
C GLU A 85 10.62 -15.87 -13.70
N GLY A 86 10.30 -14.84 -14.50
CA GLY A 86 8.93 -14.47 -14.86
C GLY A 86 8.57 -13.07 -14.37
N PHE A 87 7.30 -12.84 -14.09
CA PHE A 87 6.82 -11.52 -13.63
C PHE A 87 6.07 -11.59 -12.30
N VAL A 88 6.09 -10.48 -11.57
CA VAL A 88 5.28 -10.29 -10.36
C VAL A 88 3.99 -9.56 -10.73
N PHE A 89 2.86 -10.13 -10.36
CA PHE A 89 1.54 -9.51 -10.53
C PHE A 89 1.18 -8.69 -9.29
N SER A 90 1.26 -7.37 -9.39
CA SER A 90 0.94 -6.43 -8.31
C SER A 90 -0.50 -5.93 -8.47
N VAL A 91 -1.39 -6.33 -7.56
CA VAL A 91 -2.79 -5.89 -7.52
C VAL A 91 -2.99 -4.99 -6.33
N THR A 92 -3.36 -3.74 -6.58
CA THR A 92 -3.25 -2.69 -5.58
C THR A 92 -4.59 -2.07 -5.20
N PRO A 93 -4.72 -1.60 -3.95
CA PRO A 93 -5.98 -1.12 -3.40
C PRO A 93 -6.34 0.28 -3.93
N PHE A 94 -7.54 0.74 -3.57
CA PHE A 94 -8.00 2.09 -3.94
C PHE A 94 -7.67 3.14 -2.88
N ASN A 95 -7.49 2.72 -1.62
CA ASN A 95 -7.49 3.62 -0.48
C ASN A 95 -6.14 4.28 -0.17
N PHE A 96 -5.02 3.65 -0.54
CA PHE A 96 -3.67 4.18 -0.32
C PHE A 96 -2.88 4.21 -1.62
N SER A 97 -2.59 5.41 -2.13
CA SER A 97 -1.71 5.58 -3.30
C SER A 97 -0.27 5.15 -2.99
N SER A 98 0.16 5.31 -1.74
CA SER A 98 1.45 4.84 -1.22
C SER A 98 1.60 3.33 -1.36
N ILE A 99 0.65 2.55 -0.83
CA ILE A 99 0.63 1.09 -0.94
C ILE A 99 0.55 0.68 -2.41
N ALA A 100 -0.29 1.38 -3.20
CA ALA A 100 -0.45 1.06 -4.60
C ALA A 100 0.85 1.18 -5.41
N ALA A 101 1.69 2.16 -5.14
CA ALA A 101 2.99 2.29 -5.79
C ALA A 101 4.07 1.41 -5.12
N ASN A 102 3.96 1.16 -3.80
CA ASN A 102 4.90 0.33 -3.07
C ASN A 102 4.91 -1.12 -3.57
N LEU A 103 3.75 -1.72 -3.83
CA LEU A 103 3.68 -3.13 -4.23
C LEU A 103 4.53 -3.46 -5.48
N PRO A 104 4.39 -2.76 -6.61
CA PRO A 104 5.23 -3.02 -7.78
C PRO A 104 6.68 -2.57 -7.58
N SER A 105 6.92 -1.48 -6.84
CA SER A 105 8.28 -0.95 -6.65
C SER A 105 9.14 -1.80 -5.73
N SER A 106 8.56 -2.41 -4.70
CA SER A 106 9.29 -3.36 -3.84
C SER A 106 9.78 -4.60 -4.60
N ALA A 107 9.00 -5.10 -5.54
CA ALA A 107 9.42 -6.15 -6.44
C ALA A 107 10.53 -5.68 -7.40
N ALA A 108 10.39 -4.46 -7.94
CA ALA A 108 11.34 -3.90 -8.91
C ALA A 108 12.72 -3.61 -8.30
N ILE A 109 12.79 -3.13 -7.05
CA ILE A 109 14.06 -2.88 -6.36
C ILE A 109 14.87 -4.17 -6.20
N MET A 110 14.20 -5.31 -6.03
CA MET A 110 14.82 -6.63 -5.95
C MET A 110 15.13 -7.24 -7.33
N GLY A 111 14.94 -6.48 -8.42
CA GLY A 111 15.30 -6.87 -9.78
C GLY A 111 14.21 -7.59 -10.56
N ASN A 112 13.01 -7.67 -10.04
CA ASN A 112 11.88 -8.29 -10.73
C ASN A 112 11.23 -7.32 -11.72
N VAL A 113 10.59 -7.86 -12.75
CA VAL A 113 9.65 -7.13 -13.60
C VAL A 113 8.24 -7.41 -13.15
N GLY A 114 7.33 -6.44 -13.36
CA GLY A 114 5.99 -6.57 -12.84
C GLY A 114 4.88 -6.04 -13.76
N VAL A 115 3.71 -6.61 -13.58
CA VAL A 115 2.44 -6.09 -14.09
C VAL A 115 1.70 -5.45 -12.91
N TRP A 116 1.51 -4.14 -12.99
CA TRP A 116 0.78 -3.37 -11.98
C TRP A 116 -0.66 -3.17 -12.42
N LYS A 117 -1.57 -3.85 -11.76
CA LYS A 117 -3.01 -3.69 -11.97
C LYS A 117 -3.59 -2.81 -10.85
N PRO A 118 -3.80 -1.51 -11.09
CA PRO A 118 -4.38 -0.60 -10.11
C PRO A 118 -5.88 -0.86 -9.91
N SER A 119 -6.42 -0.41 -8.77
CA SER A 119 -7.87 -0.30 -8.61
C SER A 119 -8.45 0.70 -9.62
N ARG A 120 -9.63 0.42 -10.16
CA ARG A 120 -10.30 1.35 -11.11
C ARG A 120 -10.58 2.72 -10.49
N ASN A 121 -10.79 2.76 -9.18
CA ASN A 121 -11.12 3.98 -8.44
C ASN A 121 -9.89 4.84 -8.11
N SER A 122 -8.68 4.43 -8.53
CA SER A 122 -7.42 5.14 -8.27
C SER A 122 -6.50 5.20 -9.50
N TYR A 123 -7.06 5.13 -10.72
CA TYR A 123 -6.24 5.12 -11.94
C TYR A 123 -5.42 6.39 -12.11
N VAL A 124 -6.03 7.56 -11.90
CA VAL A 124 -5.37 8.85 -12.14
C VAL A 124 -4.23 9.07 -11.15
N SER A 125 -4.48 8.91 -9.85
CA SER A 125 -3.46 9.07 -8.81
C SER A 125 -2.30 8.08 -8.99
N ASN A 126 -2.60 6.82 -9.28
CA ASN A 126 -1.57 5.80 -9.49
C ASN A 126 -0.79 6.00 -10.79
N TYR A 127 -1.43 6.52 -11.85
CA TYR A 127 -0.73 6.86 -13.08
C TYR A 127 0.27 8.02 -12.87
N ARG A 128 -0.09 9.02 -12.04
CA ARG A 128 0.85 10.09 -11.66
C ARG A 128 2.08 9.54 -10.95
N LEU A 129 1.91 8.56 -10.07
CA LEU A 129 3.03 7.88 -9.41
C LEU A 129 3.86 7.04 -10.38
N MET A 130 3.23 6.35 -11.33
CA MET A 130 3.97 5.66 -12.40
C MET A 130 4.83 6.64 -13.21
N ARG A 131 4.29 7.79 -13.61
CA ARG A 131 5.04 8.84 -14.30
C ARG A 131 6.19 9.37 -13.45
N LEU A 132 5.97 9.60 -12.17
CA LEU A 132 7.01 10.04 -11.23
C LEU A 132 8.17 9.03 -11.17
N MET A 133 7.89 7.73 -11.09
CA MET A 133 8.93 6.70 -11.10
C MET A 133 9.71 6.70 -12.43
N MET A 134 9.04 6.91 -13.57
CA MET A 134 9.71 7.05 -14.87
C MET A 134 10.61 8.30 -14.92
N ASP A 135 10.14 9.44 -14.39
CA ASP A 135 10.94 10.68 -14.28
C ASP A 135 12.15 10.50 -13.33
N ALA A 136 12.05 9.61 -12.36
CA ALA A 136 13.17 9.22 -11.50
C ALA A 136 14.21 8.32 -12.20
N GLY A 137 13.86 7.75 -13.35
CA GLY A 137 14.74 6.91 -14.15
C GLY A 137 14.37 5.43 -14.16
N LEU A 138 13.14 5.07 -13.76
CA LEU A 138 12.65 3.70 -13.89
C LEU A 138 12.63 3.31 -15.37
N PRO A 139 13.37 2.27 -15.79
CA PRO A 139 13.37 1.84 -17.19
C PRO A 139 12.00 1.33 -17.66
N ALA A 140 11.68 1.57 -18.93
CA ALA A 140 10.49 1.00 -19.54
C ALA A 140 10.48 -0.52 -19.45
N GLY A 141 9.30 -1.10 -19.21
CA GLY A 141 9.13 -2.56 -19.12
C GLY A 141 9.43 -3.17 -17.75
N VAL A 142 10.04 -2.43 -16.81
CA VAL A 142 10.27 -2.95 -15.44
C VAL A 142 8.95 -3.01 -14.67
N ILE A 143 8.19 -1.93 -14.63
CA ILE A 143 6.82 -1.90 -14.10
C ILE A 143 5.87 -1.54 -15.25
N ASN A 144 4.92 -2.42 -15.52
CA ASN A 144 3.95 -2.25 -16.58
C ASN A 144 2.59 -1.90 -15.97
N PHE A 145 2.18 -0.65 -16.08
CA PHE A 145 0.91 -0.14 -15.56
C PHE A 145 -0.23 -0.57 -16.48
N VAL A 146 -1.10 -1.47 -16.01
CA VAL A 146 -2.18 -2.09 -16.81
C VAL A 146 -3.54 -1.80 -16.18
N PRO A 147 -4.17 -0.65 -16.50
CA PRO A 147 -5.54 -0.38 -16.11
C PRO A 147 -6.48 -1.28 -16.92
N GLY A 148 -7.47 -1.87 -16.25
CA GLY A 148 -8.39 -2.76 -16.93
C GLY A 148 -9.39 -3.43 -15.99
N ARG A 149 -10.33 -4.16 -16.58
CA ARG A 149 -11.31 -4.96 -15.82
C ARG A 149 -10.57 -6.04 -15.01
N ALA A 150 -10.91 -6.13 -13.71
CA ALA A 150 -10.22 -7.03 -12.78
C ALA A 150 -10.23 -8.49 -13.25
N ALA A 151 -11.35 -8.98 -13.75
CA ALA A 151 -11.45 -10.34 -14.28
C ALA A 151 -10.50 -10.55 -15.47
N VAL A 152 -10.53 -9.64 -16.48
CA VAL A 152 -9.73 -9.81 -17.70
C VAL A 152 -8.23 -9.81 -17.38
N VAL A 153 -7.74 -8.79 -16.67
CA VAL A 153 -6.32 -8.70 -16.33
C VAL A 153 -5.91 -9.78 -15.35
N GLY A 154 -6.79 -10.05 -14.35
CA GLY A 154 -6.55 -11.07 -13.33
C GLY A 154 -6.45 -12.45 -13.93
N ASP A 155 -7.45 -12.88 -14.71
CA ASP A 155 -7.48 -14.22 -15.32
C ASP A 155 -6.27 -14.41 -16.25
N THR A 156 -5.93 -13.40 -17.07
CA THR A 156 -4.77 -13.46 -17.96
C THR A 156 -3.47 -13.65 -17.18
N CYS A 157 -3.26 -12.90 -16.10
CA CYS A 157 -2.03 -12.99 -15.31
C CYS A 157 -1.96 -14.28 -14.48
N LEU A 158 -3.07 -14.69 -13.84
CA LEU A 158 -3.12 -15.85 -12.94
C LEU A 158 -2.99 -17.18 -13.70
N GLN A 159 -3.38 -17.21 -14.98
CA GLN A 159 -3.23 -18.38 -15.83
C GLN A 159 -1.91 -18.41 -16.61
N HIS A 160 -1.13 -17.35 -16.56
CA HIS A 160 0.08 -17.25 -17.37
C HIS A 160 1.21 -18.08 -16.78
N ARG A 161 1.85 -18.90 -17.62
CA ARG A 161 2.93 -19.82 -17.21
C ARG A 161 4.14 -19.15 -16.57
N GLU A 162 4.41 -17.89 -16.93
CA GLU A 162 5.54 -17.09 -16.39
C GLU A 162 5.16 -16.28 -15.15
N LEU A 163 4.02 -16.55 -14.50
CA LEU A 163 3.68 -15.92 -13.23
C LEU A 163 4.64 -16.40 -12.15
N ALA A 164 5.51 -15.52 -11.68
CA ALA A 164 6.52 -15.84 -10.68
C ALA A 164 6.17 -15.34 -9.26
N GLY A 165 5.27 -14.37 -9.15
CA GLY A 165 4.81 -13.87 -7.85
C GLY A 165 3.54 -13.05 -7.94
N ILE A 166 2.85 -12.95 -6.81
CA ILE A 166 1.70 -12.07 -6.60
C ILE A 166 1.99 -11.19 -5.39
N HIS A 167 1.83 -9.89 -5.56
CA HIS A 167 1.84 -8.93 -4.47
C HIS A 167 0.49 -8.22 -4.43
N PHE A 168 -0.31 -8.52 -3.42
CA PHE A 168 -1.72 -8.15 -3.37
C PHE A 168 -2.04 -7.34 -2.12
N THR A 169 -2.80 -6.26 -2.28
CA THR A 169 -3.53 -5.62 -1.19
C THR A 169 -4.97 -5.35 -1.62
N GLY A 170 -5.93 -5.84 -0.83
CA GLY A 170 -7.34 -5.70 -1.15
C GLY A 170 -8.25 -6.58 -0.29
N SER A 171 -9.39 -7.03 -0.83
CA SER A 171 -10.33 -7.83 -0.05
C SER A 171 -9.88 -9.27 0.15
N THR A 172 -10.10 -9.81 1.34
CA THR A 172 -9.84 -11.22 1.71
C THR A 172 -10.48 -12.21 0.73
N ARG A 173 -11.69 -11.90 0.25
CA ARG A 173 -12.40 -12.74 -0.72
C ARG A 173 -11.65 -12.87 -2.03
N VAL A 174 -11.13 -11.77 -2.56
CA VAL A 174 -10.35 -11.78 -3.81
C VAL A 174 -9.02 -12.51 -3.61
N PHE A 175 -8.35 -12.27 -2.49
CA PHE A 175 -7.08 -12.94 -2.20
C PHE A 175 -7.23 -14.47 -2.08
N ARG A 176 -8.28 -14.93 -1.40
CA ARG A 176 -8.60 -16.37 -1.35
C ARG A 176 -8.91 -16.95 -2.74
N GLN A 177 -9.53 -16.17 -3.62
CA GLN A 177 -9.76 -16.62 -4.99
C GLN A 177 -8.45 -16.74 -5.77
N MET A 178 -7.55 -15.75 -5.65
CA MET A 178 -6.22 -15.83 -6.28
C MET A 178 -5.44 -17.07 -5.85
N TRP A 179 -5.49 -17.42 -4.56
CA TRP A 179 -4.88 -18.65 -4.06
C TRP A 179 -5.43 -19.90 -4.73
N ARG A 180 -6.76 -20.00 -4.89
CA ARG A 180 -7.41 -21.13 -5.59
C ARG A 180 -7.02 -21.18 -7.05
N ASP A 181 -7.01 -20.01 -7.73
CA ASP A 181 -6.69 -19.95 -9.15
C ASP A 181 -5.24 -20.39 -9.42
N VAL A 182 -4.31 -19.95 -8.57
CA VAL A 182 -2.91 -20.40 -8.64
C VAL A 182 -2.81 -21.89 -8.36
N ALA A 183 -3.44 -22.38 -7.27
CA ALA A 183 -3.36 -23.80 -6.90
C ALA A 183 -3.92 -24.72 -8.00
N ASN A 184 -5.00 -24.31 -8.65
CA ASN A 184 -5.62 -25.07 -9.74
C ASN A 184 -4.80 -25.02 -11.07
N ASN A 185 -3.84 -24.09 -11.18
CA ASN A 185 -3.05 -23.90 -12.39
C ASN A 185 -1.55 -24.28 -12.25
N LEU A 186 -1.14 -24.83 -11.11
CA LEU A 186 0.27 -25.10 -10.80
C LEU A 186 0.97 -25.97 -11.87
N GLU A 187 0.30 -26.97 -12.40
CA GLU A 187 0.85 -27.87 -13.42
C GLU A 187 1.21 -27.17 -14.74
N ASN A 188 0.60 -26.02 -15.02
CA ASN A 188 0.87 -25.22 -16.22
C ASN A 188 1.90 -24.12 -15.98
N MET A 189 2.30 -23.90 -14.74
CA MET A 189 3.25 -22.85 -14.38
C MET A 189 4.70 -23.31 -14.51
N LYS A 190 5.59 -22.41 -14.88
CA LYS A 190 7.02 -22.68 -14.98
C LYS A 190 7.64 -22.97 -13.61
N SER A 191 7.13 -22.31 -12.56
CA SER A 191 7.49 -22.49 -11.16
C SER A 191 6.31 -22.11 -10.30
N TYR A 192 6.26 -22.59 -9.05
CA TYR A 192 5.25 -22.15 -8.10
C TYR A 192 5.47 -20.67 -7.71
N PRO A 193 4.48 -19.79 -7.89
CA PRO A 193 4.65 -18.37 -7.63
C PRO A 193 4.73 -18.07 -6.13
N ARG A 194 5.44 -17.00 -5.77
CA ARG A 194 5.43 -16.45 -4.41
C ARG A 194 4.19 -15.59 -4.22
N ILE A 195 3.40 -15.86 -3.18
CA ILE A 195 2.16 -15.14 -2.94
C ILE A 195 2.26 -14.37 -1.64
N VAL A 196 2.23 -13.05 -1.74
CA VAL A 196 2.23 -12.12 -0.61
C VAL A 196 0.96 -11.28 -0.68
N GLY A 197 0.21 -11.21 0.41
CA GLY A 197 -1.02 -10.44 0.42
C GLY A 197 -1.35 -9.85 1.77
N GLU A 198 -1.84 -8.63 1.71
CA GLU A 198 -2.48 -7.92 2.81
C GLU A 198 -3.95 -7.79 2.52
N THR A 199 -4.81 -8.06 3.50
CA THR A 199 -6.25 -8.01 3.32
C THR A 199 -6.91 -7.08 4.35
N GLY A 200 -8.23 -7.06 4.41
CA GLY A 200 -8.95 -6.19 5.35
C GLY A 200 -8.69 -6.55 6.80
N GLY A 201 -8.68 -5.54 7.65
CA GLY A 201 -8.51 -5.63 9.09
C GLY A 201 -9.80 -5.41 9.87
N LYS A 202 -9.73 -5.66 11.19
CA LYS A 202 -10.74 -5.35 12.20
C LYS A 202 -10.04 -4.79 13.43
N ASP A 203 -9.37 -3.66 13.24
CA ASP A 203 -8.53 -3.04 14.23
C ASP A 203 -9.36 -2.45 15.37
N PHE A 204 -8.74 -2.27 16.53
CA PHE A 204 -9.46 -1.89 17.72
C PHE A 204 -8.64 -0.97 18.62
N ILE A 205 -9.35 -0.25 19.49
CA ILE A 205 -8.78 0.54 20.57
C ILE A 205 -9.15 -0.14 21.89
N VAL A 206 -8.19 -0.30 22.79
CA VAL A 206 -8.43 -0.74 24.19
C VAL A 206 -8.04 0.39 25.13
N ALA A 207 -9.00 0.90 25.88
CA ALA A 207 -8.79 1.97 26.84
C ALA A 207 -8.56 1.41 28.25
N HIS A 208 -7.54 1.92 28.96
CA HIS A 208 -7.34 1.68 30.38
C HIS A 208 -8.21 2.66 31.21
N PRO A 209 -8.67 2.32 32.42
CA PRO A 209 -9.43 3.24 33.27
C PRO A 209 -8.76 4.60 33.53
N ASP A 210 -7.42 4.63 33.58
CA ASP A 210 -6.62 5.85 33.79
C ASP A 210 -6.15 6.52 32.49
N CYS A 211 -6.76 6.18 31.33
CA CYS A 211 -6.39 6.80 30.07
C CYS A 211 -6.76 8.29 30.04
N ASP A 212 -6.01 9.07 29.27
CA ASP A 212 -6.40 10.43 28.91
C ASP A 212 -7.69 10.38 28.09
N ARG A 213 -8.77 10.92 28.63
CA ARG A 213 -10.10 10.87 28.04
C ARG A 213 -10.20 11.69 26.77
N GLN A 214 -9.51 12.82 26.70
CA GLN A 214 -9.50 13.66 25.50
C GLN A 214 -8.72 12.99 24.36
N ALA A 215 -7.57 12.40 24.66
CA ALA A 215 -6.81 11.63 23.71
C ALA A 215 -7.61 10.43 23.19
N LEU A 216 -8.33 9.71 24.08
CA LEU A 216 -9.19 8.60 23.68
C LEU A 216 -10.32 9.07 22.76
N LEU A 217 -11.00 10.17 23.09
CA LEU A 217 -12.07 10.74 22.27
C LEU A 217 -11.57 11.04 20.84
N VAL A 218 -10.44 11.73 20.73
CA VAL A 218 -9.84 12.04 19.43
C VAL A 218 -9.42 10.78 18.68
N ALA A 219 -8.83 9.79 19.37
CA ALA A 219 -8.44 8.52 18.76
C ALA A 219 -9.65 7.75 18.22
N MET A 220 -10.77 7.74 18.93
CA MET A 220 -12.02 7.12 18.50
C MET A 220 -12.59 7.79 17.25
N LEU A 221 -12.60 9.13 17.22
CA LEU A 221 -13.08 9.90 16.07
C LEU A 221 -12.21 9.66 14.83
N ARG A 222 -10.92 9.89 14.96
CA ARG A 222 -10.00 9.74 13.83
C ARG A 222 -9.87 8.29 13.40
N GLY A 223 -9.68 7.38 14.34
CA GLY A 223 -9.51 5.96 14.04
C GLY A 223 -10.74 5.32 13.39
N GLY A 224 -11.93 5.76 13.76
CA GLY A 224 -13.18 5.22 13.23
C GLY A 224 -13.67 5.86 11.93
N PHE A 225 -13.52 7.19 11.80
CA PHE A 225 -14.18 7.95 10.73
C PHE A 225 -13.24 8.49 9.64
N GLU A 226 -11.93 8.65 9.93
CA GLU A 226 -11.00 9.20 8.96
C GLU A 226 -11.06 8.43 7.63
N PHE A 227 -11.09 9.16 6.53
CA PHE A 227 -11.33 8.61 5.20
C PHE A 227 -12.59 7.70 5.13
N GLN A 228 -13.66 8.13 5.81
CA GLN A 228 -14.96 7.45 5.84
C GLN A 228 -14.87 5.98 6.32
N GLY A 229 -13.87 5.65 7.17
CA GLY A 229 -13.58 4.30 7.64
C GLY A 229 -13.06 3.33 6.57
N GLN A 230 -12.70 3.82 5.38
CA GLN A 230 -12.26 2.99 4.24
C GLN A 230 -10.77 2.61 4.32
N LYS A 231 -10.28 2.29 5.52
CA LYS A 231 -8.90 1.85 5.76
C LYS A 231 -8.91 0.42 6.31
N CYS A 232 -7.93 -0.40 5.91
CA CYS A 232 -7.70 -1.72 6.50
C CYS A 232 -7.42 -1.62 8.00
N SER A 233 -6.84 -0.51 8.44
CA SER A 233 -6.47 -0.16 9.82
C SER A 233 -7.51 0.71 10.55
N ALA A 234 -8.72 0.92 10.00
CA ALA A 234 -9.75 1.69 10.69
C ALA A 234 -10.19 0.99 11.98
N ALA A 235 -10.34 1.77 13.06
CA ALA A 235 -10.81 1.26 14.34
C ALA A 235 -12.28 0.83 14.26
N SER A 236 -12.49 -0.47 14.09
CA SER A 236 -13.84 -1.07 13.96
C SER A 236 -14.50 -1.35 15.30
N ARG A 237 -13.72 -1.34 16.39
CA ARG A 237 -14.17 -1.61 17.75
C ARG A 237 -13.41 -0.76 18.75
N VAL A 238 -14.09 -0.41 19.84
CA VAL A 238 -13.44 0.26 20.98
C VAL A 238 -13.88 -0.45 22.25
N TYR A 239 -12.92 -0.93 23.02
CA TYR A 239 -13.14 -1.53 24.34
C TYR A 239 -12.86 -0.47 25.40
N VAL A 240 -13.92 0.05 26.00
CA VAL A 240 -13.86 1.17 26.95
C VAL A 240 -14.44 0.71 28.28
N PRO A 241 -13.78 0.95 29.42
CA PRO A 241 -14.37 0.75 30.73
C PRO A 241 -15.66 1.58 30.89
N HIS A 242 -16.68 1.01 31.55
CA HIS A 242 -17.96 1.67 31.72
C HIS A 242 -17.81 3.09 32.33
N SER A 243 -16.96 3.23 33.35
CA SER A 243 -16.71 4.53 33.99
C SER A 243 -16.10 5.58 33.06
N VAL A 244 -15.25 5.16 32.12
CA VAL A 244 -14.66 6.05 31.12
C VAL A 244 -15.71 6.42 30.07
N TRP A 245 -16.48 5.43 29.59
CA TRP A 245 -17.54 5.66 28.61
C TRP A 245 -18.60 6.64 29.12
N GLU A 246 -19.13 6.44 30.32
CA GLU A 246 -20.09 7.36 30.91
C GLU A 246 -19.56 8.79 31.05
N ALA A 247 -18.25 8.94 31.18
CA ALA A 247 -17.63 10.27 31.34
C ALA A 247 -17.39 10.97 29.99
N ILE A 248 -17.33 10.26 28.86
CA ILE A 248 -16.97 10.84 27.55
C ILE A 248 -18.07 10.74 26.49
N LYS A 249 -19.12 9.92 26.70
CA LYS A 249 -20.09 9.60 25.65
C LYS A 249 -20.78 10.83 25.06
N ASP A 250 -21.17 11.77 25.90
CA ASP A 250 -21.91 12.98 25.47
C ASP A 250 -21.00 13.89 24.65
N ASP A 251 -19.75 14.06 25.10
CA ASP A 251 -18.72 14.83 24.38
C ASP A 251 -18.40 14.12 23.05
N TYR A 252 -18.28 12.78 23.05
CA TYR A 252 -18.03 12.02 21.84
C TYR A 252 -19.15 12.18 20.81
N ILE A 253 -20.42 12.09 21.24
CA ILE A 253 -21.58 12.30 20.36
C ILE A 253 -21.59 13.74 19.84
N ALA A 254 -21.28 14.72 20.68
CA ALA A 254 -21.22 16.12 20.28
C ALA A 254 -20.14 16.34 19.21
N GLU A 255 -18.95 15.74 19.36
CA GLU A 255 -17.87 15.84 18.37
C GLU A 255 -18.20 15.08 17.06
N VAL A 256 -18.84 13.89 17.13
CA VAL A 256 -19.32 13.18 15.93
C VAL A 256 -20.30 14.07 15.14
N ASN A 257 -21.21 14.78 15.82
CA ASN A 257 -22.17 15.65 15.15
C ASN A 257 -21.56 16.92 14.54
N LYS A 258 -20.32 17.28 14.90
CA LYS A 258 -19.57 18.38 14.28
C LYS A 258 -18.83 17.96 13.00
N ILE A 259 -18.75 16.66 12.71
CA ILE A 259 -18.02 16.18 11.53
C ILE A 259 -18.67 16.75 10.27
N THR A 260 -17.87 17.47 9.50
CA THR A 260 -18.26 18.00 8.20
C THR A 260 -17.96 17.02 7.08
N VAL A 261 -18.91 16.87 6.16
CA VAL A 261 -18.77 16.01 4.96
C VAL A 261 -18.99 16.88 3.73
N GLY A 262 -18.04 16.90 2.81
CA GLY A 262 -18.15 17.77 1.64
C GLY A 262 -17.06 17.56 0.61
N ASP A 263 -16.92 18.55 -0.28
CA ASP A 263 -15.88 18.55 -1.31
C ASP A 263 -14.49 18.60 -0.66
N VAL A 264 -13.59 17.76 -1.10
CA VAL A 264 -12.20 17.69 -0.60
C VAL A 264 -11.35 18.90 -0.99
N ALA A 265 -11.81 19.71 -1.93
CA ALA A 265 -11.20 20.99 -2.26
C ALA A 265 -11.45 22.05 -1.16
N ASP A 266 -12.49 21.89 -0.37
CA ASP A 266 -12.72 22.66 0.86
C ASP A 266 -11.98 21.99 2.04
N PHE A 267 -10.89 22.58 2.45
CA PHE A 267 -10.04 22.06 3.52
C PHE A 267 -10.68 22.11 4.92
N GLY A 268 -11.84 22.74 5.06
CA GLY A 268 -12.66 22.71 6.28
C GLY A 268 -13.41 21.40 6.49
N ASN A 269 -13.53 20.56 5.45
CA ASN A 269 -14.22 19.27 5.56
C ASN A 269 -13.32 18.19 6.15
N PHE A 270 -13.83 17.45 7.13
CA PHE A 270 -13.14 16.31 7.72
C PHE A 270 -13.29 15.04 6.87
N LEU A 271 -14.42 14.85 6.20
CA LEU A 271 -14.74 13.72 5.37
C LEU A 271 -15.10 14.14 3.94
N GLY A 272 -14.76 13.29 2.97
CA GLY A 272 -15.23 13.36 1.60
C GLY A 272 -16.33 12.31 1.30
N ALA A 273 -16.56 12.05 0.03
CA ALA A 273 -17.47 10.98 -0.40
C ALA A 273 -16.83 9.60 -0.25
N VAL A 274 -17.66 8.57 -0.04
CA VAL A 274 -17.22 7.17 -0.19
C VAL A 274 -16.91 6.87 -1.66
N MET A 275 -16.05 5.87 -1.90
CA MET A 275 -15.50 5.59 -3.25
C MET A 275 -16.52 5.07 -4.25
N ASP A 276 -17.51 4.32 -3.82
CA ASP A 276 -18.60 3.83 -4.67
C ASP A 276 -19.82 3.39 -3.83
N LYS A 277 -20.89 3.00 -4.51
CA LYS A 277 -22.16 2.56 -3.87
C LYS A 277 -22.06 1.27 -3.03
N LYS A 278 -20.90 0.59 -3.05
CA LYS A 278 -20.67 -0.66 -2.29
C LYS A 278 -19.86 -0.43 -1.03
N ALA A 279 -19.29 0.75 -0.90
CA ALA A 279 -18.47 1.16 0.25
C ALA A 279 -19.34 1.48 1.49
#